data_d1edf1c01615d2686a6a894eb4362d56
#
_entry.id   d1edf1c01615d2686a6a894eb4362d56
#
_cell.length_a   1.000
_cell.length_b   1.000
_cell.length_c   1.000
_cell.angle_alpha   90.00
_cell.angle_beta   90.00
_cell.angle_gamma   90.00
#
_symmetry.space_group_name_H-M   'P 1'
#
loop_
_entity.id
_entity.type
_entity.pdbx_description
1 polymer ?
#
loop_
_entity_poly.entity_id
_entity_poly.type
_entity_poly.pdbx_seq_one_letter_code
_entity_poly.pdbx_strand_id
1 'polypeptide(L)'
;AESACRIDRLRGEVLALLGRFDEAEEAFSQAKPPAEAAGLDDVIADILSNLADISLKRGDSDSSLNMHRKALELFISIGDAIGAARSYNNMGYILRRSGDKNKALEAYSEVENILAGDDSLDLIPAQIVLARALLDLGESDRARDHALSSYERSESGEDAILHARARAVLGRYYAKTGDADLALHHYTDALSTMGEAGDPLALVEVSILLGEVLQDSGRIEEALERYREALVISEANDLRMQIGELLARLGGVAPDRQRRMEYLQRALSVFRELGAQTRMREVQMMVHTAVMGR
;
A
#
# COMPACT_ATOMS: atom_id res chain seq x y z
N ALA A 1 14.66 -1.72 -29.29
CA ALA A 1 15.31 -1.65 -27.97
C ALA A 1 14.37 -0.96 -26.97
N GLU A 2 13.90 0.27 -27.24
CA GLU A 2 13.03 1.06 -26.37
C GLU A 2 11.75 0.33 -25.98
N SER A 3 10.98 -0.20 -26.95
CA SER A 3 9.76 -0.93 -26.67
C SER A 3 10.00 -2.18 -25.81
N ALA A 4 11.12 -2.85 -25.99
CA ALA A 4 11.46 -4.04 -25.23
C ALA A 4 11.71 -3.72 -23.76
N CYS A 5 12.50 -2.69 -23.44
CA CYS A 5 12.76 -2.32 -22.05
C CYS A 5 11.50 -1.79 -21.33
N ARG A 6 10.59 -1.09 -22.02
CA ARG A 6 9.28 -0.71 -21.47
C ARG A 6 8.40 -1.93 -21.15
N ILE A 7 8.42 -2.97 -22.02
CA ILE A 7 7.69 -4.21 -21.77
C ILE A 7 8.28 -4.97 -20.57
N ASP A 8 9.61 -5.10 -20.51
CA ASP A 8 10.26 -5.78 -19.37
C ASP A 8 10.05 -5.03 -18.06
N ARG A 9 10.03 -3.68 -18.07
CA ARG A 9 9.64 -2.86 -16.91
C ARG A 9 8.21 -3.18 -16.45
N LEU A 10 7.23 -3.16 -17.37
CA LEU A 10 5.83 -3.47 -17.05
C LEU A 10 5.67 -4.92 -16.55
N ARG A 11 6.40 -5.87 -17.14
CA ARG A 11 6.45 -7.25 -16.64
C ARG A 11 6.95 -7.31 -15.21
N GLY A 12 8.02 -6.57 -14.89
CA GLY A 12 8.56 -6.46 -13.53
C GLY A 12 7.54 -5.90 -12.55
N GLU A 13 6.81 -4.86 -12.94
CA GLU A 13 5.73 -4.27 -12.14
C GLU A 13 4.63 -5.29 -11.80
N VAL A 14 4.11 -5.99 -12.81
CA VAL A 14 3.08 -7.02 -12.62
C VAL A 14 3.58 -8.14 -11.70
N LEU A 15 4.81 -8.61 -11.88
CA LEU A 15 5.43 -9.62 -11.03
C LEU A 15 5.58 -9.13 -9.58
N ALA A 16 5.95 -7.87 -9.38
CA ALA A 16 6.06 -7.27 -8.04
C ALA A 16 4.69 -7.17 -7.34
N LEU A 17 3.64 -6.82 -8.08
CA LEU A 17 2.26 -6.81 -7.57
C LEU A 17 1.78 -8.21 -7.16
N LEU A 18 2.17 -9.25 -7.93
CA LEU A 18 1.90 -10.65 -7.61
C LEU A 18 2.77 -11.21 -6.47
N GLY A 19 3.71 -10.41 -5.92
CA GLY A 19 4.63 -10.84 -4.87
C GLY A 19 5.78 -11.73 -5.37
N ARG A 20 5.97 -11.87 -6.69
CA ARG A 20 7.04 -12.66 -7.33
C ARG A 20 8.31 -11.83 -7.45
N PHE A 21 8.89 -11.46 -6.29
CA PHE A 21 9.94 -10.43 -6.20
C PHE A 21 11.23 -10.80 -6.93
N ASP A 22 11.67 -12.05 -6.90
CA ASP A 22 12.91 -12.47 -7.57
C ASP A 22 12.77 -12.35 -9.10
N GLU A 23 11.62 -12.74 -9.63
CA GLU A 23 11.34 -12.62 -11.07
C GLU A 23 11.11 -11.16 -11.50
N ALA A 24 10.55 -10.33 -10.61
CA ALA A 24 10.42 -8.90 -10.85
C ALA A 24 11.80 -8.22 -10.94
N GLU A 25 12.71 -8.53 -10.03
CA GLU A 25 14.10 -8.03 -10.06
C GLU A 25 14.84 -8.47 -11.31
N GLU A 26 14.65 -9.71 -11.75
CA GLU A 26 15.23 -10.18 -13.02
C GLU A 26 14.71 -9.37 -14.21
N ALA A 27 13.40 -9.14 -14.29
CA ALA A 27 12.80 -8.33 -15.35
C ALA A 27 13.33 -6.87 -15.33
N PHE A 28 13.44 -6.25 -14.16
CA PHE A 28 14.02 -4.90 -14.02
C PHE A 28 15.51 -4.86 -14.38
N SER A 29 16.28 -5.90 -14.02
CA SER A 29 17.70 -6.04 -14.42
C SER A 29 17.87 -6.16 -15.93
N GLN A 30 16.95 -6.78 -16.63
CA GLN A 30 16.95 -6.88 -18.09
C GLN A 30 16.54 -5.56 -18.75
N ALA A 31 15.58 -4.82 -18.16
CA ALA A 31 15.08 -3.57 -18.69
C ALA A 31 16.06 -2.38 -18.53
N LYS A 32 16.80 -2.34 -17.42
CA LYS A 32 17.61 -1.18 -17.02
C LYS A 32 18.76 -0.85 -17.99
N PRO A 33 19.65 -1.78 -18.39
CA PRO A 33 20.76 -1.45 -19.27
C PRO A 33 20.35 -0.88 -20.64
N PRO A 34 19.35 -1.43 -21.35
CA PRO A 34 18.89 -0.83 -22.60
C PRO A 34 18.18 0.52 -22.39
N ALA A 35 17.54 0.76 -21.23
CA ALA A 35 16.96 2.06 -20.90
C ALA A 35 18.06 3.11 -20.66
N GLU A 36 19.13 2.77 -19.95
CA GLU A 36 20.30 3.63 -19.74
C GLU A 36 21.00 3.97 -21.07
N ALA A 37 21.19 2.98 -21.94
CA ALA A 37 21.79 3.18 -23.25
C ALA A 37 20.95 4.09 -24.17
N ALA A 38 19.64 4.12 -23.98
CA ALA A 38 18.70 4.94 -24.75
C ALA A 38 18.37 6.29 -24.09
N GLY A 39 18.87 6.58 -22.88
CA GLY A 39 18.59 7.82 -22.13
C GLY A 39 17.12 7.95 -21.71
N LEU A 40 16.46 6.83 -21.37
CA LEU A 40 15.06 6.79 -20.97
C LEU A 40 14.93 7.00 -19.46
N ASP A 41 15.11 8.24 -19.01
CA ASP A 41 15.13 8.60 -17.58
C ASP A 41 13.80 8.28 -16.89
N ASP A 42 12.66 8.36 -17.58
CA ASP A 42 11.34 7.95 -17.11
C ASP A 42 11.31 6.45 -16.75
N VAL A 43 11.81 5.61 -17.64
CA VAL A 43 11.87 4.15 -17.42
C VAL A 43 12.83 3.79 -16.30
N ILE A 44 13.99 4.45 -16.23
CA ILE A 44 14.99 4.22 -15.19
C ILE A 44 14.43 4.61 -13.81
N ALA A 45 13.74 5.75 -13.71
CA ALA A 45 13.13 6.23 -12.48
C ALA A 45 12.05 5.25 -11.97
N ASP A 46 11.18 4.77 -12.87
CA ASP A 46 10.18 3.75 -12.53
C ASP A 46 10.82 2.44 -12.06
N ILE A 47 11.85 1.94 -12.76
CA ILE A 47 12.58 0.72 -12.34
C ILE A 47 13.18 0.91 -10.95
N LEU A 48 13.84 2.04 -10.68
CA LEU A 48 14.44 2.33 -9.37
C LEU A 48 13.36 2.39 -8.27
N SER A 49 12.22 3.00 -8.55
CA SER A 49 11.10 3.11 -7.61
C SER A 49 10.52 1.73 -7.26
N ASN A 50 10.32 0.87 -8.25
CA ASN A 50 9.82 -0.49 -8.03
C ASN A 50 10.84 -1.39 -7.31
N LEU A 51 12.12 -1.30 -7.63
CA LEU A 51 13.18 -2.02 -6.90
C LEU A 51 13.29 -1.53 -5.45
N ALA A 52 13.08 -0.24 -5.20
CA ALA A 52 13.01 0.32 -3.86
C ALA A 52 11.86 -0.28 -3.04
N ASP A 53 10.68 -0.42 -3.65
CA ASP A 53 9.52 -1.03 -3.00
C ASP A 53 9.76 -2.52 -2.66
N ILE A 54 10.41 -3.28 -3.55
CA ILE A 54 10.81 -4.68 -3.29
C ILE A 54 11.80 -4.74 -2.14
N SER A 55 12.85 -3.90 -2.15
CA SER A 55 13.85 -3.84 -1.06
C SER A 55 13.21 -3.55 0.29
N LEU A 56 12.24 -2.63 0.31
CA LEU A 56 11.48 -2.32 1.53
C LEU A 56 10.68 -3.54 2.04
N LYS A 57 10.02 -4.27 1.16
CA LYS A 57 9.27 -5.49 1.51
C LYS A 57 10.18 -6.59 2.06
N ARG A 58 11.43 -6.66 1.60
CA ARG A 58 12.47 -7.55 2.13
C ARG A 58 13.09 -7.04 3.44
N GLY A 59 12.79 -5.81 3.85
CA GLY A 59 13.26 -5.21 5.11
C GLY A 59 14.55 -4.40 4.98
N ASP A 60 15.05 -4.16 3.76
CA ASP A 60 16.20 -3.30 3.50
C ASP A 60 15.74 -1.86 3.26
N SER A 61 15.48 -1.16 4.36
CA SER A 61 14.99 0.22 4.34
C SER A 61 16.03 1.22 3.80
N ASP A 62 17.32 0.98 4.05
CA ASP A 62 18.38 1.89 3.63
C ASP A 62 18.58 1.84 2.12
N SER A 63 18.62 0.64 1.53
CA SER A 63 18.67 0.45 0.09
C SER A 63 17.44 1.05 -0.58
N SER A 64 16.26 0.80 -0.03
CA SER A 64 14.99 1.36 -0.52
C SER A 64 15.02 2.90 -0.54
N LEU A 65 15.42 3.53 0.56
CA LEU A 65 15.50 4.99 0.66
C LEU A 65 16.48 5.59 -0.36
N ASN A 66 17.63 4.94 -0.57
CA ASN A 66 18.63 5.38 -1.55
C ASN A 66 18.10 5.28 -3.00
N MET A 67 17.42 4.19 -3.33
CA MET A 67 16.81 4.01 -4.66
C MET A 67 15.69 5.01 -4.91
N HIS A 68 14.80 5.27 -3.93
CA HIS A 68 13.78 6.31 -4.07
C HIS A 68 14.37 7.71 -4.25
N ARG A 69 15.49 8.06 -3.59
CA ARG A 69 16.17 9.34 -3.82
C ARG A 69 16.67 9.46 -5.27
N LYS A 70 17.28 8.41 -5.80
CA LYS A 70 17.75 8.41 -7.20
C LYS A 70 16.58 8.50 -8.20
N ALA A 71 15.49 7.79 -7.93
CA ALA A 71 14.28 7.90 -8.73
C ALA A 71 13.69 9.32 -8.68
N LEU A 72 13.65 9.93 -7.51
CA LEU A 72 13.18 11.30 -7.30
C LEU A 72 14.01 12.32 -8.10
N GLU A 73 15.36 12.21 -8.08
CA GLU A 73 16.23 13.08 -8.86
C GLU A 73 15.90 13.02 -10.36
N LEU A 74 15.63 11.81 -10.88
CA LEU A 74 15.22 11.62 -12.27
C LEU A 74 13.84 12.19 -12.55
N PHE A 75 12.83 11.90 -11.72
CA PHE A 75 11.48 12.44 -11.88
C PHE A 75 11.46 13.97 -11.86
N ILE A 76 12.24 14.60 -10.98
CA ILE A 76 12.39 16.06 -10.95
C ILE A 76 13.05 16.56 -12.25
N SER A 77 14.09 15.88 -12.73
CA SER A 77 14.83 16.31 -13.92
C SER A 77 14.00 16.27 -15.21
N ILE A 78 13.03 15.34 -15.28
CA ILE A 78 12.11 15.22 -16.43
C ILE A 78 10.77 15.95 -16.21
N GLY A 79 10.56 16.59 -15.05
CA GLY A 79 9.32 17.32 -14.72
C GLY A 79 8.14 16.41 -14.41
N ASP A 80 8.36 15.16 -14.01
CA ASP A 80 7.29 14.23 -13.59
C ASP A 80 6.88 14.47 -12.14
N ALA A 81 5.87 15.33 -11.96
CA ALA A 81 5.31 15.65 -10.64
C ALA A 81 4.68 14.43 -9.95
N ILE A 82 4.08 13.51 -10.72
CA ILE A 82 3.43 12.31 -10.19
C ILE A 82 4.49 11.36 -9.61
N GLY A 83 5.55 11.07 -10.37
CA GLY A 83 6.67 10.25 -9.94
C GLY A 83 7.40 10.84 -8.73
N ALA A 84 7.60 12.17 -8.73
CA ALA A 84 8.20 12.88 -7.60
C ALA A 84 7.34 12.78 -6.33
N ALA A 85 6.02 13.03 -6.41
CA ALA A 85 5.10 12.92 -5.29
C ALA A 85 5.06 11.49 -4.73
N ARG A 86 5.05 10.47 -5.60
CA ARG A 86 5.11 9.05 -5.22
C ARG A 86 6.40 8.73 -4.47
N SER A 87 7.54 9.20 -4.97
CA SER A 87 8.85 8.99 -4.34
C SER A 87 8.93 9.64 -2.96
N TYR A 88 8.48 10.88 -2.80
CA TYR A 88 8.40 11.55 -1.50
C TYR A 88 7.47 10.82 -0.52
N ASN A 89 6.29 10.36 -0.95
CA ASN A 89 5.39 9.57 -0.13
C ASN A 89 6.06 8.27 0.37
N ASN A 90 6.77 7.55 -0.50
CA ASN A 90 7.45 6.32 -0.14
C ASN A 90 8.63 6.58 0.81
N MET A 91 9.42 7.63 0.57
CA MET A 91 10.48 8.05 1.49
C MET A 91 9.92 8.43 2.86
N GLY A 92 8.84 9.18 2.91
CA GLY A 92 8.13 9.53 4.15
C GLY A 92 7.67 8.28 4.91
N TYR A 93 7.12 7.29 4.21
CA TYR A 93 6.73 6.02 4.80
C TYR A 93 7.91 5.26 5.42
N ILE A 94 9.05 5.17 4.71
CA ILE A 94 10.27 4.51 5.19
C ILE A 94 10.81 5.22 6.43
N LEU A 95 10.94 6.54 6.39
CA LEU A 95 11.44 7.37 7.48
C LEU A 95 10.56 7.25 8.72
N ARG A 96 9.24 7.26 8.56
CA ARG A 96 8.29 7.04 9.65
C ARG A 96 8.51 5.66 10.29
N ARG A 97 8.69 4.61 9.51
CA ARG A 97 8.95 3.26 10.02
C ARG A 97 10.29 3.13 10.73
N SER A 98 11.30 3.91 10.34
CA SER A 98 12.58 4.00 11.04
C SER A 98 12.52 4.82 12.33
N GLY A 99 11.37 5.44 12.63
CA GLY A 99 11.18 6.27 13.82
C GLY A 99 11.55 7.75 13.63
N ASP A 100 11.99 8.17 12.46
CA ASP A 100 12.34 9.57 12.15
C ASP A 100 11.10 10.35 11.68
N LYS A 101 10.23 10.66 12.65
CA LYS A 101 8.97 11.38 12.39
C LYS A 101 9.20 12.74 11.70
N ASN A 102 10.25 13.47 12.09
CA ASN A 102 10.49 14.81 11.55
C ASN A 102 10.83 14.76 10.07
N LYS A 103 11.78 13.91 9.67
CA LYS A 103 12.10 13.76 8.25
C LYS A 103 10.95 13.16 7.45
N ALA A 104 10.11 12.30 8.05
CA ALA A 104 8.90 11.83 7.38
C ALA A 104 7.95 12.99 7.09
N LEU A 105 7.74 13.91 8.04
CA LEU A 105 6.91 15.10 7.83
C LEU A 105 7.50 16.05 6.79
N GLU A 106 8.83 16.22 6.76
CA GLU A 106 9.51 16.98 5.70
C GLU A 106 9.20 16.39 4.32
N ALA A 107 9.35 15.08 4.14
CA ALA A 107 9.04 14.41 2.87
C ALA A 107 7.55 14.58 2.47
N TYR A 108 6.62 14.49 3.43
CA TYR A 108 5.20 14.71 3.14
C TYR A 108 4.86 16.18 2.84
N SER A 109 5.58 17.13 3.41
CA SER A 109 5.42 18.55 3.05
C SER A 109 5.84 18.83 1.61
N GLU A 110 6.83 18.11 1.07
CA GLU A 110 7.17 18.22 -0.36
C GLU A 110 6.04 17.68 -1.26
N VAL A 111 5.31 16.65 -0.84
CA VAL A 111 4.10 16.22 -1.56
C VAL A 111 3.04 17.33 -1.54
N GLU A 112 2.81 17.98 -0.40
CA GLU A 112 1.88 19.12 -0.31
C GLU A 112 2.27 20.27 -1.25
N ASN A 113 3.57 20.59 -1.34
CA ASN A 113 4.08 21.60 -2.25
C ASN A 113 3.77 21.26 -3.73
N ILE A 114 3.93 19.99 -4.11
CA ILE A 114 3.57 19.51 -5.47
C ILE A 114 2.07 19.64 -5.70
N LEU A 115 1.25 19.19 -4.76
CA LEU A 115 -0.22 19.27 -4.84
C LEU A 115 -0.74 20.70 -4.90
N ALA A 116 -0.08 21.64 -4.23
CA ALA A 116 -0.45 23.06 -4.25
C ALA A 116 -0.12 23.74 -5.58
N GLY A 117 0.82 23.21 -6.34
CA GLY A 117 1.25 23.73 -7.63
C GLY A 117 0.57 23.11 -8.85
N ASP A 118 -0.18 22.02 -8.68
CA ASP A 118 -0.77 21.26 -9.78
C ASP A 118 -2.11 20.63 -9.36
N ASP A 119 -3.19 21.05 -10.05
CA ASP A 119 -4.55 20.54 -9.83
C ASP A 119 -4.88 19.30 -10.69
N SER A 120 -3.90 18.66 -11.31
CA SER A 120 -4.10 17.46 -12.12
C SER A 120 -4.78 16.33 -11.32
N LEU A 121 -5.77 15.69 -11.93
CA LEU A 121 -6.44 14.52 -11.36
C LEU A 121 -5.46 13.34 -11.18
N ASP A 122 -4.39 13.29 -11.96
CA ASP A 122 -3.35 12.25 -11.87
C ASP A 122 -2.56 12.31 -10.55
N LEU A 123 -2.63 13.43 -9.81
CA LEU A 123 -2.05 13.55 -8.47
C LEU A 123 -2.96 13.05 -7.34
N ILE A 124 -4.22 12.72 -7.60
CA ILE A 124 -5.15 12.20 -6.58
C ILE A 124 -4.60 10.93 -5.88
N PRO A 125 -3.99 9.96 -6.58
CA PRO A 125 -3.37 8.81 -5.90
C PRO A 125 -2.30 9.21 -4.87
N ALA A 126 -1.45 10.19 -5.19
CA ALA A 126 -0.44 10.70 -4.27
C ALA A 126 -1.08 11.41 -3.06
N GLN A 127 -2.16 12.17 -3.28
CA GLN A 127 -2.93 12.84 -2.24
C GLN A 127 -3.62 11.84 -1.28
N ILE A 128 -4.17 10.75 -1.81
CA ILE A 128 -4.74 9.64 -1.04
C ILE A 128 -3.68 9.01 -0.11
N VAL A 129 -2.48 8.74 -0.64
CA VAL A 129 -1.37 8.17 0.14
C VAL A 129 -0.91 9.14 1.22
N LEU A 130 -0.79 10.43 0.88
CA LEU A 130 -0.44 11.49 1.83
C LEU A 130 -1.44 11.58 2.99
N ALA A 131 -2.74 11.66 2.70
CA ALA A 131 -3.78 11.72 3.72
C ALA A 131 -3.69 10.54 4.70
N ARG A 132 -3.50 9.32 4.18
CA ARG A 132 -3.30 8.13 5.00
C ARG A 132 -2.05 8.21 5.89
N ALA A 133 -0.94 8.70 5.34
CA ALA A 133 0.31 8.83 6.05
C ALA A 133 0.23 9.86 7.18
N LEU A 134 -0.42 10.99 6.93
CA LEU A 134 -0.67 12.04 7.93
C LEU A 134 -1.55 11.52 9.08
N LEU A 135 -2.58 10.69 8.78
CA LEU A 135 -3.37 10.01 9.81
C LEU A 135 -2.50 9.12 10.71
N ASP A 136 -1.55 8.39 10.12
CA ASP A 136 -0.66 7.52 10.89
C ASP A 136 0.32 8.30 11.78
N LEU A 137 0.61 9.55 11.42
CA LEU A 137 1.45 10.46 12.21
C LEU A 137 0.67 11.28 13.24
N GLY A 138 -0.66 11.21 13.23
CA GLY A 138 -1.54 11.97 14.12
C GLY A 138 -1.81 13.40 13.64
N GLU A 139 -1.45 13.75 12.41
CA GLU A 139 -1.71 15.04 11.77
C GLU A 139 -3.16 15.08 11.21
N SER A 140 -4.15 14.93 12.11
CA SER A 140 -5.54 14.64 11.71
C SER A 140 -6.20 15.75 10.89
N ASP A 141 -5.91 17.02 11.17
CA ASP A 141 -6.51 18.15 10.41
C ASP A 141 -5.98 18.18 8.97
N ARG A 142 -4.65 18.09 8.80
CA ARG A 142 -4.04 18.00 7.46
C ARG A 142 -4.54 16.79 6.68
N ALA A 143 -4.63 15.65 7.36
CA ALA A 143 -5.13 14.40 6.77
C ALA A 143 -6.58 14.54 6.30
N ARG A 144 -7.44 15.19 7.09
CA ARG A 144 -8.83 15.46 6.72
C ARG A 144 -8.92 16.28 5.45
N ASP A 145 -8.16 17.38 5.39
CA ASP A 145 -8.21 18.30 4.26
C ASP A 145 -7.79 17.61 2.95
N HIS A 146 -6.75 16.78 2.99
CA HIS A 146 -6.34 15.97 1.83
C HIS A 146 -7.32 14.84 1.52
N ALA A 147 -7.92 14.19 2.51
CA ALA A 147 -8.93 13.15 2.29
C ALA A 147 -10.19 13.70 1.64
N LEU A 148 -10.71 14.84 2.13
CA LEU A 148 -11.86 15.51 1.54
C LEU A 148 -11.56 15.99 0.12
N SER A 149 -10.44 16.70 -0.07
CA SER A 149 -10.05 17.21 -1.39
C SER A 149 -9.88 16.07 -2.41
N SER A 150 -9.25 14.95 -2.03
CA SER A 150 -9.11 13.80 -2.94
C SER A 150 -10.48 13.18 -3.30
N TYR A 151 -11.41 13.13 -2.35
CA TYR A 151 -12.76 12.62 -2.56
C TYR A 151 -13.55 13.54 -3.51
N GLU A 152 -13.61 14.85 -3.25
CA GLU A 152 -14.31 15.82 -4.05
C GLU A 152 -13.75 15.91 -5.49
N ARG A 153 -12.44 15.93 -5.64
CA ARG A 153 -11.78 15.98 -6.94
C ARG A 153 -11.99 14.72 -7.76
N SER A 154 -12.02 13.56 -7.13
CA SER A 154 -12.25 12.29 -7.82
C SER A 154 -13.71 12.09 -8.27
N GLU A 155 -14.68 12.79 -7.66
CA GLU A 155 -16.10 12.71 -8.04
C GLU A 155 -16.35 13.21 -9.49
N SER A 156 -15.56 14.19 -9.94
CA SER A 156 -15.66 14.72 -11.31
C SER A 156 -14.96 13.86 -12.36
N GLY A 157 -14.18 12.85 -11.95
CA GLY A 157 -13.46 11.93 -12.83
C GLY A 157 -14.31 10.74 -13.27
N GLU A 158 -13.89 10.10 -14.36
CA GLU A 158 -14.53 8.87 -14.88
C GLU A 158 -14.03 7.61 -14.15
N ASP A 159 -13.02 7.72 -13.30
CA ASP A 159 -12.41 6.58 -12.59
C ASP A 159 -13.15 6.29 -11.27
N ALA A 160 -14.16 5.42 -11.35
CA ALA A 160 -14.93 4.99 -10.19
C ALA A 160 -14.08 4.31 -9.11
N ILE A 161 -13.01 3.60 -9.50
CA ILE A 161 -12.11 2.94 -8.55
C ILE A 161 -11.30 4.00 -7.79
N LEU A 162 -10.78 5.01 -8.48
CA LEU A 162 -10.06 6.10 -7.83
C LEU A 162 -10.95 6.84 -6.83
N HIS A 163 -12.21 7.13 -7.21
CA HIS A 163 -13.19 7.73 -6.31
C HIS A 163 -13.49 6.85 -5.09
N ALA A 164 -13.65 5.55 -5.29
CA ALA A 164 -13.85 4.61 -4.19
C ALA A 164 -12.62 4.53 -3.26
N ARG A 165 -11.40 4.60 -3.80
CA ARG A 165 -10.16 4.67 -3.01
C ARG A 165 -10.08 5.96 -2.18
N ALA A 166 -10.42 7.11 -2.76
CA ALA A 166 -10.50 8.39 -2.05
C ALA A 166 -11.53 8.31 -0.91
N ARG A 167 -12.71 7.73 -1.19
CA ARG A 167 -13.76 7.48 -0.19
C ARG A 167 -13.30 6.58 0.95
N ALA A 168 -12.50 5.54 0.64
CA ALA A 168 -11.91 4.67 1.65
C ALA A 168 -10.93 5.40 2.59
N VAL A 169 -10.25 6.46 2.11
CA VAL A 169 -9.39 7.31 2.97
C VAL A 169 -10.23 8.15 3.94
N LEU A 170 -11.39 8.66 3.51
CA LEU A 170 -12.34 9.27 4.44
C LEU A 170 -12.82 8.29 5.50
N GLY A 171 -13.14 7.06 5.11
CA GLY A 171 -13.45 6.00 6.06
C GLY A 171 -12.34 5.80 7.10
N ARG A 172 -11.07 5.80 6.63
CA ARG A 172 -9.90 5.70 7.54
C ARG A 172 -9.78 6.90 8.47
N TYR A 173 -10.04 8.11 7.98
CA TYR A 173 -10.07 9.31 8.81
C TYR A 173 -11.09 9.17 9.93
N TYR A 174 -12.34 8.81 9.61
CA TYR A 174 -13.40 8.62 10.61
C TYR A 174 -13.10 7.49 11.58
N ALA A 175 -12.51 6.39 11.12
CA ALA A 175 -12.04 5.30 11.99
C ALA A 175 -11.02 5.81 13.02
N LYS A 176 -10.05 6.60 12.59
CA LYS A 176 -8.99 7.15 13.46
C LYS A 176 -9.50 8.22 14.42
N THR A 177 -10.53 8.97 14.05
CA THR A 177 -11.13 10.01 14.89
C THR A 177 -12.23 9.48 15.82
N GLY A 178 -12.55 8.18 15.72
CA GLY A 178 -13.47 7.49 16.61
C GLY A 178 -14.93 7.46 16.13
N ASP A 179 -15.22 7.91 14.92
CA ASP A 179 -16.54 7.80 14.32
C ASP A 179 -16.66 6.51 13.49
N ALA A 180 -16.90 5.40 14.20
CA ALA A 180 -16.96 4.08 13.58
C ALA A 180 -18.14 3.96 12.59
N ASP A 181 -19.28 4.62 12.82
CA ASP A 181 -20.45 4.52 11.95
C ASP A 181 -20.17 5.19 10.60
N LEU A 182 -19.58 6.37 10.58
CA LEU A 182 -19.13 7.02 9.34
C LEU A 182 -18.04 6.21 8.64
N ALA A 183 -17.10 5.65 9.38
CA ALA A 183 -16.07 4.80 8.79
C ALA A 183 -16.66 3.57 8.09
N LEU A 184 -17.60 2.86 8.75
CA LEU A 184 -18.30 1.72 8.17
C LEU A 184 -19.10 2.11 6.92
N HIS A 185 -19.80 3.25 6.96
CA HIS A 185 -20.55 3.75 5.81
C HIS A 185 -19.62 3.98 4.60
N HIS A 186 -18.54 4.75 4.79
CA HIS A 186 -17.61 5.04 3.69
C HIS A 186 -16.92 3.79 3.13
N TYR A 187 -16.53 2.83 3.98
CA TYR A 187 -15.94 1.58 3.50
C TYR A 187 -16.94 0.70 2.76
N THR A 188 -18.17 0.60 3.25
CA THR A 188 -19.23 -0.22 2.60
C THR A 188 -19.53 0.30 1.19
N ASP A 189 -19.67 1.61 1.05
CA ASP A 189 -19.94 2.23 -0.25
C ASP A 189 -18.73 2.09 -1.21
N ALA A 190 -17.52 2.24 -0.68
CA ALA A 190 -16.31 2.02 -1.50
C ALA A 190 -16.24 0.56 -1.99
N LEU A 191 -16.56 -0.43 -1.14
CA LEU A 191 -16.59 -1.84 -1.51
C LEU A 191 -17.64 -2.16 -2.58
N SER A 192 -18.83 -1.54 -2.51
CA SER A 192 -19.86 -1.71 -3.54
C SER A 192 -19.33 -1.28 -4.92
N THR A 193 -18.75 -0.08 -4.99
CA THR A 193 -18.18 0.45 -6.24
C THR A 193 -17.04 -0.41 -6.78
N MET A 194 -16.13 -0.86 -5.90
CA MET A 194 -14.99 -1.70 -6.29
C MET A 194 -15.43 -3.09 -6.77
N GLY A 195 -16.48 -3.66 -6.15
CA GLY A 195 -17.05 -4.94 -6.55
C GLY A 195 -17.67 -4.88 -7.96
N GLU A 196 -18.38 -3.81 -8.28
CA GLU A 196 -18.97 -3.57 -9.61
C GLU A 196 -17.89 -3.35 -10.68
N ALA A 197 -16.81 -2.66 -10.33
CA ALA A 197 -15.70 -2.37 -11.23
C ALA A 197 -14.77 -3.57 -11.47
N GLY A 198 -14.85 -4.62 -10.66
CA GLY A 198 -14.08 -5.84 -10.83
C GLY A 198 -12.57 -5.67 -10.50
N ASP A 199 -12.22 -4.83 -9.52
CA ASP A 199 -10.85 -4.71 -9.01
C ASP A 199 -10.69 -5.54 -7.71
N PRO A 200 -10.23 -6.80 -7.79
CA PRO A 200 -10.11 -7.66 -6.63
C PRO A 200 -9.05 -7.18 -5.63
N LEU A 201 -8.01 -6.50 -6.09
CA LEU A 201 -6.97 -5.98 -5.20
C LEU A 201 -7.52 -4.84 -4.33
N ALA A 202 -8.16 -3.84 -4.94
CA ALA A 202 -8.77 -2.74 -4.21
C ALA A 202 -9.88 -3.23 -3.26
N LEU A 203 -10.70 -4.18 -3.71
CA LEU A 203 -11.75 -4.79 -2.90
C LEU A 203 -11.18 -5.45 -1.64
N VAL A 204 -10.09 -6.20 -1.76
CA VAL A 204 -9.42 -6.85 -0.63
C VAL A 204 -8.80 -5.83 0.31
N GLU A 205 -8.12 -4.80 -0.21
CA GLU A 205 -7.53 -3.75 0.62
C GLU A 205 -8.57 -3.02 1.49
N VAL A 206 -9.70 -2.64 0.91
CA VAL A 206 -10.78 -1.96 1.66
C VAL A 206 -11.50 -2.92 2.61
N SER A 207 -11.66 -4.20 2.23
CA SER A 207 -12.22 -5.22 3.13
C SER A 207 -11.36 -5.43 4.38
N ILE A 208 -10.04 -5.35 4.25
CA ILE A 208 -9.11 -5.38 5.38
C ILE A 208 -9.38 -4.19 6.32
N LEU A 209 -9.50 -2.97 5.77
CA LEU A 209 -9.76 -1.77 6.56
C LEU A 209 -11.11 -1.81 7.26
N LEU A 210 -12.15 -2.30 6.58
CA LEU A 210 -13.47 -2.51 7.18
C LEU A 210 -13.41 -3.52 8.33
N GLY A 211 -12.71 -4.63 8.14
CA GLY A 211 -12.48 -5.63 9.17
C GLY A 211 -11.74 -5.07 10.40
N GLU A 212 -10.78 -4.16 10.20
CA GLU A 212 -10.08 -3.46 11.29
C GLU A 212 -11.06 -2.62 12.12
N VAL A 213 -11.93 -1.83 11.48
CA VAL A 213 -12.92 -1.00 12.19
C VAL A 213 -13.91 -1.87 12.95
N LEU A 214 -14.36 -2.97 12.37
CA LEU A 214 -15.24 -3.94 13.04
C LEU A 214 -14.55 -4.55 14.27
N GLN A 215 -13.28 -4.93 14.14
CA GLN A 215 -12.47 -5.45 15.24
C GLN A 215 -12.30 -4.43 16.37
N ASP A 216 -11.94 -3.20 16.06
CA ASP A 216 -11.72 -2.12 17.02
C ASP A 216 -13.03 -1.70 17.71
N SER A 217 -14.18 -1.90 17.04
CA SER A 217 -15.53 -1.71 17.59
C SER A 217 -16.02 -2.92 18.40
N GLY A 218 -15.20 -3.95 18.58
CA GLY A 218 -15.57 -5.19 19.30
C GLY A 218 -16.48 -6.14 18.52
N ARG A 219 -16.77 -5.87 17.25
CA ARG A 219 -17.60 -6.70 16.36
C ARG A 219 -16.76 -7.82 15.73
N ILE A 220 -16.19 -8.68 16.60
CA ILE A 220 -15.15 -9.65 16.23
C ILE A 220 -15.65 -10.69 15.21
N GLU A 221 -16.87 -11.19 15.36
CA GLU A 221 -17.46 -12.18 14.45
C GLU A 221 -17.60 -11.62 13.03
N GLU A 222 -18.05 -10.37 12.92
CA GLU A 222 -18.20 -9.69 11.64
C GLU A 222 -16.83 -9.38 11.00
N ALA A 223 -15.84 -9.00 11.81
CA ALA A 223 -14.48 -8.83 11.34
C ALA A 223 -13.90 -10.14 10.78
N LEU A 224 -14.11 -11.26 11.48
CA LEU A 224 -13.67 -12.58 11.03
C LEU A 224 -14.34 -12.99 9.71
N GLU A 225 -15.63 -12.73 9.56
CA GLU A 225 -16.36 -13.02 8.32
C GLU A 225 -15.80 -12.20 7.17
N ARG A 226 -15.61 -10.90 7.38
CA ARG A 226 -15.04 -9.99 6.36
C ARG A 226 -13.63 -10.41 5.94
N TYR A 227 -12.77 -10.76 6.88
CA TYR A 227 -11.42 -11.24 6.56
C TYR A 227 -11.43 -12.58 5.79
N ARG A 228 -12.37 -13.49 6.08
CA ARG A 228 -12.51 -14.77 5.34
C ARG A 228 -12.98 -14.54 3.92
N GLU A 229 -13.97 -13.69 3.70
CA GLU A 229 -14.42 -13.32 2.36
C GLU A 229 -13.29 -12.71 1.52
N ALA A 230 -12.55 -11.77 2.10
CA ALA A 230 -11.39 -11.17 1.46
C ALA A 230 -10.29 -12.21 1.16
N LEU A 231 -10.09 -13.19 2.04
CA LEU A 231 -9.13 -14.28 1.81
C LEU A 231 -9.53 -15.14 0.61
N VAL A 232 -10.80 -15.49 0.48
CA VAL A 232 -11.31 -16.25 -0.68
C VAL A 232 -11.06 -15.48 -1.98
N ILE A 233 -11.33 -14.18 -2.01
CA ILE A 233 -11.06 -13.32 -3.17
C ILE A 233 -9.56 -13.29 -3.48
N SER A 234 -8.72 -13.16 -2.45
CA SER A 234 -7.27 -13.12 -2.60
C SER A 234 -6.70 -14.43 -3.14
N GLU A 235 -7.20 -15.57 -2.65
CA GLU A 235 -6.80 -16.90 -3.11
C GLU A 235 -7.23 -17.14 -4.57
N ALA A 236 -8.45 -16.72 -4.94
CA ALA A 236 -8.96 -16.84 -6.31
C ALA A 236 -8.17 -16.01 -7.34
N ASN A 237 -7.51 -14.93 -6.90
CA ASN A 237 -6.76 -14.00 -7.75
C ASN A 237 -5.23 -14.06 -7.52
N ASP A 238 -4.73 -15.06 -6.79
CA ASP A 238 -3.31 -15.25 -6.43
C ASP A 238 -2.63 -13.99 -5.84
N LEU A 239 -3.36 -13.23 -5.02
CA LEU A 239 -2.87 -12.02 -4.34
C LEU A 239 -2.04 -12.43 -3.11
N ARG A 240 -0.86 -13.00 -3.35
CA ARG A 240 -0.02 -13.67 -2.35
C ARG A 240 0.30 -12.81 -1.12
N MET A 241 0.58 -11.52 -1.31
CA MET A 241 0.86 -10.60 -0.20
C MET A 241 -0.37 -10.41 0.68
N GLN A 242 -1.54 -10.18 0.08
CA GLN A 242 -2.82 -10.00 0.76
C GLN A 242 -3.27 -11.28 1.47
N ILE A 243 -3.03 -12.46 0.87
CA ILE A 243 -3.25 -13.75 1.54
C ILE A 243 -2.47 -13.81 2.85
N GLY A 244 -1.17 -13.48 2.83
CA GLY A 244 -0.34 -13.45 4.03
C GLY A 244 -0.87 -12.47 5.09
N GLU A 245 -1.26 -11.27 4.67
CA GLU A 245 -1.80 -10.25 5.57
C GLU A 245 -3.14 -10.66 6.19
N LEU A 246 -4.07 -11.20 5.40
CA LEU A 246 -5.37 -11.68 5.88
C LEU A 246 -5.23 -12.86 6.84
N LEU A 247 -4.36 -13.80 6.55
CA LEU A 247 -4.06 -14.92 7.45
C LEU A 247 -3.48 -14.41 8.79
N ALA A 248 -2.59 -13.40 8.77
CA ALA A 248 -2.08 -12.79 9.98
C ALA A 248 -3.19 -12.13 10.82
N ARG A 249 -4.12 -11.39 10.17
CA ARG A 249 -5.27 -10.76 10.85
C ARG A 249 -6.24 -11.79 11.42
N LEU A 250 -6.60 -12.81 10.63
CA LEU A 250 -7.42 -13.93 11.13
C LEU A 250 -6.75 -14.60 12.33
N GLY A 251 -5.45 -14.79 12.29
CA GLY A 251 -4.68 -15.30 13.41
C GLY A 251 -4.63 -14.36 14.62
N GLY A 252 -4.75 -13.05 14.41
CA GLY A 252 -4.81 -12.05 15.48
C GLY A 252 -6.13 -12.08 16.26
N VAL A 253 -7.25 -12.30 15.55
CA VAL A 253 -8.62 -12.19 16.11
C VAL A 253 -9.32 -13.52 16.35
N ALA A 254 -8.83 -14.65 15.83
CA ALA A 254 -9.47 -15.94 16.00
C ALA A 254 -9.61 -16.31 17.50
N PRO A 255 -10.81 -16.64 18.00
CA PRO A 255 -11.03 -16.92 19.41
C PRO A 255 -10.37 -18.24 19.84
N ASP A 256 -10.37 -19.23 18.95
CA ASP A 256 -9.79 -20.54 19.20
C ASP A 256 -8.27 -20.54 18.98
N ARG A 257 -7.53 -21.02 20.00
CA ARG A 257 -6.07 -21.05 19.98
C ARG A 257 -5.50 -21.92 18.84
N GLN A 258 -6.15 -23.03 18.53
CA GLN A 258 -5.68 -23.94 17.48
C GLN A 258 -5.81 -23.25 16.10
N ARG A 259 -6.96 -22.66 15.82
CA ARG A 259 -7.20 -21.90 14.57
C ARG A 259 -6.29 -20.68 14.48
N ARG A 260 -6.05 -19.98 15.60
CA ARG A 260 -5.09 -18.87 15.65
C ARG A 260 -3.72 -19.30 15.20
N MET A 261 -3.21 -20.39 15.75
CA MET A 261 -1.88 -20.92 15.37
C MET A 261 -1.84 -21.40 13.93
N GLU A 262 -2.90 -22.05 13.45
CA GLU A 262 -2.98 -22.48 12.03
C GLU A 262 -2.90 -21.29 11.07
N TYR A 263 -3.67 -20.24 11.29
CA TYR A 263 -3.62 -19.04 10.47
C TYR A 263 -2.23 -18.38 10.49
N LEU A 264 -1.64 -18.20 11.68
CA LEU A 264 -0.31 -17.58 11.81
C LEU A 264 0.80 -18.40 11.14
N GLN A 265 0.74 -19.74 11.24
CA GLN A 265 1.71 -20.62 10.57
C GLN A 265 1.58 -20.54 9.04
N ARG A 266 0.36 -20.52 8.51
CA ARG A 266 0.10 -20.31 7.08
C ARG A 266 0.62 -18.94 6.62
N ALA A 267 0.38 -17.86 7.39
CA ALA A 267 0.91 -16.53 7.10
C ALA A 267 2.44 -16.52 7.02
N LEU A 268 3.11 -17.17 7.97
CA LEU A 268 4.59 -17.31 7.97
C LEU A 268 5.10 -18.06 6.74
N SER A 269 4.39 -19.10 6.28
CA SER A 269 4.76 -19.82 5.05
C SER A 269 4.70 -18.92 3.84
N VAL A 270 3.57 -18.19 3.67
CA VAL A 270 3.38 -17.25 2.56
C VAL A 270 4.45 -16.17 2.56
N PHE A 271 4.69 -15.50 3.68
CA PHE A 271 5.70 -14.44 3.75
C PHE A 271 7.14 -14.96 3.57
N ARG A 272 7.42 -16.22 3.94
CA ARG A 272 8.72 -16.85 3.67
C ARG A 272 8.92 -17.08 2.18
N GLU A 273 7.91 -17.60 1.48
CA GLU A 273 7.94 -17.80 0.02
C GLU A 273 8.12 -16.49 -0.73
N LEU A 274 7.53 -15.39 -0.21
CA LEU A 274 7.65 -14.05 -0.77
C LEU A 274 8.96 -13.32 -0.38
N GLY A 275 9.78 -13.88 0.51
CA GLY A 275 10.95 -13.18 1.05
C GLY A 275 10.63 -11.94 1.89
N ALA A 276 9.39 -11.79 2.38
CA ALA A 276 8.88 -10.61 3.09
C ALA A 276 9.33 -10.58 4.57
N GLN A 277 10.62 -10.32 4.81
CA GLN A 277 11.27 -10.44 6.12
C GLN A 277 10.60 -9.62 7.24
N THR A 278 10.16 -8.39 6.92
CA THR A 278 9.50 -7.52 7.91
C THR A 278 8.19 -8.14 8.39
N ARG A 279 7.34 -8.61 7.46
CA ARG A 279 6.07 -9.27 7.78
C ARG A 279 6.27 -10.58 8.53
N MET A 280 7.30 -11.34 8.17
CA MET A 280 7.66 -12.55 8.92
C MET A 280 7.95 -12.25 10.40
N ARG A 281 8.72 -11.21 10.69
CA ARG A 281 9.03 -10.82 12.08
C ARG A 281 7.78 -10.40 12.85
N GLU A 282 6.89 -9.64 12.22
CA GLU A 282 5.61 -9.23 12.82
C GLU A 282 4.76 -10.45 13.20
N VAL A 283 4.60 -11.40 12.28
CA VAL A 283 3.82 -12.62 12.55
C VAL A 283 4.52 -13.54 13.56
N GLN A 284 5.85 -13.61 13.57
CA GLN A 284 6.60 -14.36 14.61
C GLN A 284 6.33 -13.82 16.01
N MET A 285 6.24 -12.48 16.16
CA MET A 285 5.85 -11.88 17.45
C MET A 285 4.42 -12.26 17.84
N MET A 286 3.47 -12.27 16.88
CA MET A 286 2.11 -12.72 17.14
C MET A 286 2.05 -14.19 17.58
N VAL A 287 2.81 -15.07 16.94
CA VAL A 287 2.96 -16.50 17.35
C VAL A 287 3.49 -16.59 18.76
N HIS A 288 4.54 -15.85 19.08
CA HIS A 288 5.12 -15.84 20.41
C HIS A 288 4.09 -15.42 21.48
N THR A 289 3.35 -14.35 21.22
CA THR A 289 2.28 -13.87 22.11
C THR A 289 1.17 -14.93 22.27
N ALA A 290 0.74 -15.56 21.19
CA ALA A 290 -0.27 -16.61 21.19
C ALA A 290 0.14 -17.87 21.96
N VAL A 291 1.46 -18.19 21.94
CA VAL A 291 2.03 -19.34 22.70
C VAL A 291 2.11 -19.02 24.18
N MET A 292 2.51 -17.81 24.55
CA MET A 292 2.69 -17.40 25.94
C MET A 292 1.36 -17.13 26.68
N GLY A 293 0.23 -17.13 25.99
CA GLY A 293 -1.09 -17.01 26.61
C GLY A 293 -1.40 -15.62 27.18
N ARG A 294 -0.81 -14.58 26.61
CA ARG A 294 -1.06 -13.18 26.96
C ARG A 294 -1.91 -12.50 25.89
#